data_b9db745ebb1ba1ad5de2b7fad34555b4
#
_entry.id   b9db745ebb1ba1ad5de2b7fad34555b4
#
_cell.length_a   1.000
_cell.length_b   1.000
_cell.length_c   1.000
_cell.angle_alpha   90.00
_cell.angle_beta   90.00
_cell.angle_gamma   90.00
#
_symmetry.space_group_name_H-M   'P 1'
#
loop_
_entity.id
_entity.type
_entity.pdbx_description
1 polymer ?
#
loop_
_entity_poly.entity_id
_entity_poly.type
_entity_poly.pdbx_seq_one_letter_code
_entity_poly.pdbx_strand_id
1 'polypeptide(L)'
;MLAWMDLEMTGLDPSRHVIVEIATLVTDDDLAIVAEGPDLVIHASPAELAEMDDFVTAMHSRSGLLDAMAASTLTLEEAGAQTLEFLKLHIPEARTVPLAGNSIGTDRRFLATQLPEIEEYLHYRSVDVSTLKELSRRWYPALAKTAPEKKGGHRALQDIQESVAELAFYRSAIFIPTPTPTPATPGP
;
A
#
# COMPACT_ATOMS: atom_id res chain seq x y z
N MET A 1 5.53 6.45 -12.27
CA MET A 1 4.63 5.39 -11.79
C MET A 1 4.92 5.08 -10.33
N LEU A 2 3.92 4.60 -9.58
CA LEU A 2 4.05 4.09 -8.22
C LEU A 2 3.37 2.72 -8.12
N ALA A 3 3.99 1.78 -7.44
CA ALA A 3 3.38 0.49 -7.08
C ALA A 3 2.84 0.62 -5.65
N TRP A 4 1.53 0.60 -5.52
CA TRP A 4 0.85 0.69 -4.24
C TRP A 4 0.56 -0.68 -3.70
N MET A 5 0.78 -0.85 -2.42
CA MET A 5 0.50 -2.11 -1.74
C MET A 5 0.07 -1.83 -0.31
N ASP A 6 -0.79 -2.68 0.19
CA ASP A 6 -1.19 -2.71 1.59
C ASP A 6 -1.33 -4.17 2.01
N LEU A 7 -0.89 -4.47 3.20
CA LEU A 7 -0.91 -5.81 3.78
C LEU A 7 -1.71 -5.79 5.07
N GLU A 8 -2.57 -6.79 5.23
CA GLU A 8 -3.10 -7.12 6.55
C GLU A 8 -2.31 -8.31 7.11
N MET A 9 -2.00 -8.26 8.40
CA MET A 9 -1.18 -9.26 9.06
C MET A 9 -1.78 -9.70 10.40
N THR A 10 -1.34 -10.85 10.92
CA THR A 10 -1.73 -11.32 12.25
C THR A 10 -1.09 -10.52 13.40
N GLY A 11 -0.23 -9.54 13.08
CA GLY A 11 0.44 -8.63 14.01
C GLY A 11 1.62 -7.92 13.35
N LEU A 12 2.49 -7.26 14.10
CA LEU A 12 3.51 -6.36 13.54
C LEU A 12 4.95 -6.88 13.58
N ASP A 13 5.16 -8.10 14.04
CA ASP A 13 6.50 -8.75 14.08
C ASP A 13 6.61 -9.77 12.95
N PRO A 14 7.37 -9.50 11.86
CA PRO A 14 7.45 -10.40 10.71
C PRO A 14 8.14 -11.73 11.00
N SER A 15 8.77 -11.88 12.16
CA SER A 15 9.37 -13.15 12.61
C SER A 15 8.36 -14.11 13.27
N ARG A 16 7.17 -13.60 13.63
CA ARG A 16 6.12 -14.34 14.34
C ARG A 16 4.79 -14.32 13.60
N HIS A 17 4.48 -13.19 12.99
CA HIS A 17 3.19 -12.93 12.37
C HIS A 17 3.28 -13.14 10.86
N VAL A 18 2.14 -13.41 10.24
CA VAL A 18 2.05 -13.72 8.81
C VAL A 18 1.15 -12.72 8.08
N ILE A 19 1.40 -12.59 6.79
CA ILE A 19 0.52 -11.83 5.87
C ILE A 19 -0.75 -12.65 5.64
N VAL A 20 -1.91 -11.99 5.80
CA VAL A 20 -3.23 -12.61 5.65
C VAL A 20 -4.10 -11.95 4.58
N GLU A 21 -3.73 -10.76 4.12
CA GLU A 21 -4.31 -10.11 2.94
C GLU A 21 -3.22 -9.31 2.23
N ILE A 22 -3.23 -9.30 0.91
CA ILE A 22 -2.36 -8.48 0.07
C ILE A 22 -3.18 -7.89 -1.05
N ALA A 23 -3.15 -6.57 -1.19
CA ALA A 23 -3.71 -5.87 -2.32
C ALA A 23 -2.66 -5.00 -3.00
N THR A 24 -2.84 -4.79 -4.31
CA THR A 24 -1.88 -4.06 -5.13
C THR A 24 -2.62 -3.22 -6.17
N LEU A 25 -2.12 -2.03 -6.45
CA LEU A 25 -2.49 -1.25 -7.63
C LEU A 25 -1.29 -0.47 -8.16
N VAL A 26 -1.37 -0.01 -9.40
CA VAL A 26 -0.34 0.82 -10.03
C VAL A 26 -0.95 2.14 -10.47
N THR A 27 -0.27 3.25 -10.15
CA THR A 27 -0.62 4.58 -10.65
C THR A 27 0.48 5.13 -11.57
N ASP A 28 0.10 6.09 -12.41
CA ASP A 28 1.06 6.96 -13.07
C ASP A 28 1.63 8.02 -12.09
N ASP A 29 2.43 8.96 -12.61
CA ASP A 29 3.02 10.04 -11.82
C ASP A 29 2.01 11.14 -11.46
N ASP A 30 0.84 11.14 -12.10
CA ASP A 30 -0.27 12.02 -11.78
C ASP A 30 -1.27 11.41 -10.79
N LEU A 31 -0.97 10.21 -10.30
CA LEU A 31 -1.77 9.41 -9.38
C LEU A 31 -3.07 8.88 -10.00
N ALA A 32 -3.18 8.88 -11.33
CA ALA A 32 -4.25 8.18 -12.01
C ALA A 32 -4.00 6.66 -11.94
N ILE A 33 -5.03 5.89 -11.59
CA ILE A 33 -4.92 4.43 -11.52
C ILE A 33 -4.73 3.87 -12.94
N VAL A 34 -3.59 3.23 -13.18
CA VAL A 34 -3.25 2.56 -14.43
C VAL A 34 -3.79 1.14 -14.44
N ALA A 35 -3.67 0.45 -13.31
CA ALA A 35 -4.17 -0.90 -13.14
C ALA A 35 -4.49 -1.18 -11.68
N GLU A 36 -5.59 -1.88 -11.44
CA GLU A 36 -5.96 -2.46 -10.17
C GLU A 36 -5.61 -3.95 -10.22
N GLY A 37 -4.79 -4.37 -9.27
CA GLY A 37 -4.26 -5.72 -9.21
C GLY A 37 -5.08 -6.64 -8.31
N PRO A 38 -4.51 -7.79 -7.98
CA PRO A 38 -5.18 -8.74 -7.11
C PRO A 38 -5.40 -8.15 -5.72
N ASP A 39 -6.54 -8.53 -5.13
CA ASP A 39 -6.91 -8.35 -3.72
C ASP A 39 -7.13 -9.76 -3.15
N LEU A 40 -6.16 -10.26 -2.41
CA LEU A 40 -5.99 -11.67 -2.10
C LEU A 40 -6.02 -11.91 -0.61
N VAL A 41 -7.03 -12.64 -0.14
CA VAL A 41 -7.08 -13.13 1.24
C VAL A 41 -6.39 -14.49 1.32
N ILE A 42 -5.41 -14.57 2.20
CA ILE A 42 -4.52 -15.72 2.38
C ILE A 42 -5.02 -16.57 3.55
N HIS A 43 -4.97 -17.87 3.38
CA HIS A 43 -5.29 -18.80 4.46
C HIS A 43 -4.28 -18.69 5.60
N ALA A 44 -4.77 -18.63 6.84
CA ALA A 44 -3.92 -18.71 8.03
C ALA A 44 -4.34 -19.93 8.88
N SER A 45 -3.36 -20.68 9.34
CA SER A 45 -3.55 -21.83 10.21
C SER A 45 -4.06 -21.40 11.60
N PRO A 46 -4.70 -22.30 12.36
CA PRO A 46 -5.11 -22.01 13.74
C PRO A 46 -3.94 -21.57 14.65
N ALA A 47 -2.73 -22.03 14.38
CA ALA A 47 -1.56 -21.64 15.15
C ALA A 47 -1.14 -20.19 14.85
N GLU A 48 -1.18 -19.76 13.58
CA GLU A 48 -0.90 -18.40 13.15
C GLU A 48 -1.98 -17.42 13.64
N LEU A 49 -3.25 -17.83 13.62
CA LEU A 49 -4.36 -17.04 14.17
C LEU A 49 -4.25 -16.86 15.68
N ALA A 50 -3.71 -17.84 16.41
CA ALA A 50 -3.50 -17.76 17.85
C ALA A 50 -2.40 -16.78 18.27
N GLU A 51 -1.56 -16.30 17.33
CA GLU A 51 -0.55 -15.26 17.57
C GLU A 51 -1.16 -13.84 17.58
N MET A 52 -2.39 -13.65 17.10
CA MET A 52 -3.08 -12.36 17.14
C MET A 52 -3.42 -11.97 18.58
N ASP A 53 -3.16 -10.72 18.92
CA ASP A 53 -3.68 -10.15 20.16
C ASP A 53 -5.20 -9.81 20.04
N ASP A 54 -5.79 -9.42 21.18
CA ASP A 54 -7.22 -9.08 21.23
C ASP A 54 -7.60 -7.92 20.31
N PHE A 55 -6.68 -6.96 20.11
CA PHE A 55 -6.91 -5.79 19.25
C PHE A 55 -6.97 -6.20 17.77
N VAL A 56 -5.99 -6.96 17.30
CA VAL A 56 -5.91 -7.45 15.91
C VAL A 56 -7.08 -8.40 15.62
N THR A 57 -7.38 -9.31 16.55
CA THR A 57 -8.53 -10.22 16.42
C THR A 57 -9.84 -9.45 16.28
N ALA A 58 -10.08 -8.44 17.13
CA ALA A 58 -11.29 -7.62 17.05
C ALA A 58 -11.35 -6.77 15.78
N MET A 59 -10.21 -6.29 15.29
CA MET A 59 -10.09 -5.53 14.04
C MET A 59 -10.46 -6.41 12.83
N HIS A 60 -9.83 -7.56 12.68
CA HIS A 60 -10.10 -8.49 11.58
C HIS A 60 -11.52 -9.10 11.65
N SER A 61 -12.06 -9.30 12.83
CA SER A 61 -13.47 -9.70 12.98
C SER A 61 -14.44 -8.62 12.47
N ARG A 62 -14.18 -7.34 12.80
CA ARG A 62 -15.04 -6.22 12.36
C ARG A 62 -14.97 -5.97 10.85
N SER A 63 -13.79 -6.14 10.23
CA SER A 63 -13.63 -5.99 8.78
C SER A 63 -14.14 -7.20 7.98
N GLY A 64 -14.50 -8.30 8.66
CA GLY A 64 -14.88 -9.57 8.03
C GLY A 64 -13.69 -10.37 7.49
N LEU A 65 -12.46 -9.89 7.72
CA LEU A 65 -11.26 -10.56 7.24
C LEU A 65 -11.04 -11.90 7.94
N LEU A 66 -11.42 -12.02 9.22
CA LEU A 66 -11.29 -13.26 9.98
C LEU A 66 -12.09 -14.42 9.34
N ASP A 67 -13.33 -14.16 8.92
CA ASP A 67 -14.16 -15.13 8.22
C ASP A 67 -13.63 -15.44 6.81
N ALA A 68 -13.11 -14.42 6.13
CA ALA A 68 -12.51 -14.57 4.81
C ALA A 68 -11.24 -15.43 4.84
N MET A 69 -10.38 -15.26 5.85
CA MET A 69 -9.20 -16.12 6.06
C MET A 69 -9.58 -17.58 6.31
N ALA A 70 -10.63 -17.82 7.11
CA ALA A 70 -11.11 -19.17 7.40
C ALA A 70 -11.70 -19.85 6.16
N ALA A 71 -12.29 -19.09 5.22
CA ALA A 71 -12.85 -19.58 3.97
C ALA A 71 -11.80 -19.73 2.86
N SER A 72 -10.68 -19.02 2.97
CA SER A 72 -9.61 -19.04 1.96
C SER A 72 -8.84 -20.36 1.99
N THR A 73 -8.42 -20.79 0.80
CA THR A 73 -7.46 -21.89 0.62
C THR A 73 -6.18 -21.42 -0.06
N LEU A 74 -6.08 -20.12 -0.36
CA LEU A 74 -4.94 -19.52 -1.04
C LEU A 74 -3.73 -19.51 -0.10
N THR A 75 -2.61 -19.98 -0.57
CA THR A 75 -1.35 -19.95 0.17
C THR A 75 -0.65 -18.61 -0.03
N LEU A 76 0.26 -18.26 0.90
CA LEU A 76 1.11 -17.07 0.77
C LEU A 76 1.97 -17.11 -0.50
N GLU A 77 2.50 -18.27 -0.86
CA GLU A 77 3.30 -18.48 -2.07
C GLU A 77 2.48 -18.19 -3.34
N GLU A 78 1.26 -18.72 -3.42
CA GLU A 78 0.36 -18.48 -4.56
C GLU A 78 -0.05 -17.00 -4.66
N ALA A 79 -0.35 -16.36 -3.53
CA ALA A 79 -0.67 -14.93 -3.48
C ALA A 79 0.54 -14.08 -3.92
N GLY A 80 1.73 -14.42 -3.45
CA GLY A 80 2.98 -13.76 -3.85
C GLY A 80 3.25 -13.91 -5.35
N ALA A 81 3.05 -15.10 -5.91
CA ALA A 81 3.24 -15.35 -7.34
C ALA A 81 2.27 -14.52 -8.20
N GLN A 82 0.97 -14.48 -7.84
CA GLN A 82 -0.05 -13.68 -8.54
C GLN A 82 0.27 -12.18 -8.47
N THR A 83 0.67 -11.70 -7.30
CA THR A 83 1.06 -10.30 -7.10
C THR A 83 2.29 -9.93 -7.94
N LEU A 84 3.31 -10.79 -7.94
CA LEU A 84 4.52 -10.57 -8.73
C LEU A 84 4.25 -10.61 -10.24
N GLU A 85 3.37 -11.50 -10.70
CA GLU A 85 2.94 -11.56 -12.11
C GLU A 85 2.24 -10.27 -12.51
N PHE A 86 1.32 -9.75 -11.69
CA PHE A 86 0.67 -8.47 -11.90
C PHE A 86 1.69 -7.32 -11.99
N LEU A 87 2.66 -7.26 -11.06
CA LEU A 87 3.70 -6.24 -11.08
C LEU A 87 4.54 -6.32 -12.37
N LYS A 88 4.96 -7.50 -12.79
CA LYS A 88 5.72 -7.70 -14.04
C LYS A 88 4.96 -7.29 -15.29
N LEU A 89 3.64 -7.45 -15.29
CA LEU A 89 2.80 -7.06 -16.42
C LEU A 89 2.74 -5.53 -16.58
N HIS A 90 2.68 -4.79 -15.49
CA HIS A 90 2.48 -3.33 -15.50
C HIS A 90 3.77 -2.53 -15.26
N ILE A 91 4.81 -3.16 -14.76
CA ILE A 91 6.15 -2.60 -14.49
C ILE A 91 7.17 -3.52 -15.16
N PRO A 92 7.43 -3.39 -16.46
CA PRO A 92 8.26 -4.35 -17.20
C PRO A 92 9.72 -4.42 -16.76
N GLU A 93 10.23 -3.35 -16.14
CA GLU A 93 11.63 -3.25 -15.70
C GLU A 93 11.72 -3.29 -14.17
N ALA A 94 12.35 -4.34 -13.64
CA ALA A 94 12.54 -4.49 -12.21
C ALA A 94 13.38 -3.34 -11.61
N ARG A 95 13.14 -3.01 -10.36
CA ARG A 95 13.86 -1.99 -9.57
C ARG A 95 13.71 -0.56 -10.07
N THR A 96 12.68 -0.26 -10.87
CA THR A 96 12.44 1.09 -11.40
C THR A 96 11.33 1.83 -10.67
N VAL A 97 10.33 1.12 -10.13
CA VAL A 97 9.14 1.72 -9.51
C VAL A 97 9.16 1.52 -8.00
N PRO A 98 9.05 2.59 -7.20
CA PRO A 98 9.04 2.49 -5.74
C PRO A 98 7.71 1.96 -5.22
N LEU A 99 7.78 1.26 -4.08
CA LEU A 99 6.63 0.89 -3.28
C LEU A 99 6.02 2.13 -2.60
N ALA A 100 4.69 2.25 -2.64
CA ALA A 100 3.94 3.36 -2.06
C ALA A 100 2.82 2.86 -1.14
N GLY A 101 2.52 3.63 -0.09
CA GLY A 101 1.44 3.35 0.86
C GLY A 101 1.54 4.20 2.11
N ASN A 102 0.67 3.96 3.08
CA ASN A 102 0.75 4.58 4.40
C ASN A 102 1.54 3.69 5.36
N SER A 103 2.56 4.26 6.05
CA SER A 103 3.44 3.51 6.95
C SER A 103 4.09 2.30 6.29
N ILE A 104 4.30 2.41 5.00
CA ILE A 104 4.69 1.33 4.07
C ILE A 104 5.99 0.61 4.47
N GLY A 105 6.77 1.19 5.38
CA GLY A 105 7.95 0.54 5.93
C GLY A 105 7.64 -0.72 6.76
N THR A 106 6.40 -0.84 7.29
CA THR A 106 5.95 -2.06 7.98
C THR A 106 5.70 -3.17 6.97
N ASP A 107 4.91 -2.88 5.93
CA ASP A 107 4.61 -3.80 4.84
C ASP A 107 5.89 -4.29 4.17
N ARG A 108 6.82 -3.36 3.92
CA ARG A 108 8.12 -3.66 3.31
C ARG A 108 8.94 -4.65 4.12
N ARG A 109 8.90 -4.60 5.46
CA ARG A 109 9.56 -5.60 6.32
C ARG A 109 8.94 -6.98 6.19
N PHE A 110 7.62 -7.06 6.07
CA PHE A 110 6.92 -8.33 5.83
C PHE A 110 7.24 -8.89 4.45
N LEU A 111 7.21 -8.05 3.40
CA LEU A 111 7.62 -8.46 2.05
C LEU A 111 9.05 -9.00 2.04
N ALA A 112 10.00 -8.29 2.64
CA ALA A 112 11.40 -8.72 2.70
C ALA A 112 11.59 -10.06 3.41
N THR A 113 10.73 -10.38 4.39
CA THR A 113 10.84 -11.61 5.18
C THR A 113 10.09 -12.78 4.54
N GLN A 114 8.91 -12.52 3.97
CA GLN A 114 7.97 -13.57 3.58
C GLN A 114 7.74 -13.66 2.06
N LEU A 115 7.94 -12.55 1.32
CA LEU A 115 7.78 -12.47 -0.12
C LEU A 115 8.96 -11.71 -0.77
N PRO A 116 10.21 -12.17 -0.56
CA PRO A 116 11.41 -11.43 -0.97
C PRO A 116 11.46 -11.16 -2.47
N GLU A 117 10.85 -11.98 -3.30
CA GLU A 117 10.83 -11.78 -4.77
C GLU A 117 10.06 -10.52 -5.15
N ILE A 118 9.01 -10.15 -4.41
CA ILE A 118 8.28 -8.88 -4.62
C ILE A 118 9.16 -7.71 -4.16
N GLU A 119 9.77 -7.82 -2.99
CA GLU A 119 10.65 -6.78 -2.45
C GLU A 119 11.83 -6.50 -3.38
N GLU A 120 12.47 -7.55 -3.92
CA GLU A 120 13.59 -7.43 -4.85
C GLU A 120 13.19 -6.90 -6.23
N TYR A 121 11.92 -7.07 -6.63
CA TYR A 121 11.39 -6.56 -7.89
C TYR A 121 11.17 -5.05 -7.86
N LEU A 122 10.80 -4.50 -6.72
CA LEU A 122 10.52 -3.08 -6.53
C LEU A 122 11.81 -2.26 -6.33
N HIS A 123 11.72 -0.96 -6.57
CA HIS A 123 12.83 -0.06 -6.28
C HIS A 123 13.07 0.02 -4.76
N TYR A 124 14.32 0.15 -4.33
CA TYR A 124 14.68 0.20 -2.89
C TYR A 124 14.11 1.40 -2.12
N ARG A 125 13.72 2.47 -2.81
CA ARG A 125 13.05 3.63 -2.21
C ARG A 125 11.56 3.35 -2.03
N SER A 126 10.95 4.06 -1.06
CA SER A 126 9.51 4.04 -0.82
C SER A 126 8.93 5.44 -0.91
N VAL A 127 7.63 5.50 -1.24
CA VAL A 127 6.81 6.71 -1.09
C VAL A 127 5.85 6.45 0.08
N ASP A 128 6.20 6.98 1.25
CA ASP A 128 5.38 6.84 2.45
C ASP A 128 4.49 8.07 2.64
N VAL A 129 3.19 7.90 2.43
CA VAL A 129 2.19 8.97 2.57
C VAL A 129 2.08 9.43 4.02
N SER A 130 2.31 8.54 4.99
CA SER A 130 2.33 8.89 6.41
C SER A 130 3.41 9.91 6.76
N THR A 131 4.52 9.95 6.01
CA THR A 131 5.54 11.00 6.16
C THR A 131 4.97 12.38 5.85
N LEU A 132 4.23 12.53 4.75
CA LEU A 132 3.59 13.80 4.39
C LEU A 132 2.54 14.19 5.42
N LYS A 133 1.75 13.24 5.91
CA LYS A 133 0.79 13.42 6.99
C LYS A 133 1.43 13.98 8.25
N GLU A 134 2.51 13.37 8.70
CA GLU A 134 3.24 13.78 9.89
C GLU A 134 3.86 15.19 9.74
N LEU A 135 4.44 15.50 8.58
CA LEU A 135 4.99 16.83 8.29
C LEU A 135 3.88 17.88 8.20
N SER A 136 2.74 17.55 7.58
CA SER A 136 1.59 18.45 7.49
C SER A 136 1.02 18.81 8.85
N ARG A 137 0.92 17.85 9.76
CA ARG A 137 0.46 18.10 11.15
C ARG A 137 1.36 19.09 11.89
N ARG A 138 2.67 19.07 11.62
CA ARG A 138 3.65 19.94 12.27
C ARG A 138 3.75 21.31 11.62
N TRP A 139 3.74 21.37 10.30
CA TRP A 139 4.05 22.60 9.56
C TRP A 139 2.81 23.31 9.03
N TYR A 140 1.73 22.56 8.79
CA TYR A 140 0.47 23.04 8.22
C TYR A 140 -0.74 22.53 9.01
N PRO A 141 -0.85 22.80 10.35
CA PRO A 141 -1.86 22.16 11.20
C PRO A 141 -3.30 22.50 10.80
N ALA A 142 -3.54 23.66 10.20
CA ALA A 142 -4.87 24.01 9.68
C ALA A 142 -5.24 23.16 8.45
N LEU A 143 -4.29 22.95 7.53
CA LEU A 143 -4.48 22.09 6.35
C LEU A 143 -4.66 20.63 6.74
N ALA A 144 -3.86 20.14 7.70
CA ALA A 144 -3.95 18.75 8.15
C ALA A 144 -5.35 18.34 8.65
N LYS A 145 -6.14 19.31 9.15
CA LYS A 145 -7.53 19.09 9.59
C LYS A 145 -8.54 18.95 8.44
N THR A 146 -8.15 19.30 7.22
CA THR A 146 -8.98 19.20 6.00
C THR A 146 -8.61 18.00 5.14
N ALA A 147 -7.62 17.20 5.56
CA ALA A 147 -7.25 15.97 4.87
C ALA A 147 -8.45 14.99 4.86
N PRO A 148 -8.58 14.17 3.81
CA PRO A 148 -9.62 13.14 3.73
C PRO A 148 -9.59 12.24 4.97
N GLU A 149 -10.76 12.00 5.55
CA GLU A 149 -10.91 11.03 6.63
C GLU A 149 -10.86 9.61 6.07
N LYS A 150 -10.04 8.75 6.67
CA LYS A 150 -10.05 7.33 6.36
C LYS A 150 -11.27 6.67 7.01
N LYS A 151 -11.96 5.83 6.26
CA LYS A 151 -13.12 5.09 6.76
C LYS A 151 -12.75 3.96 7.72
N GLY A 152 -11.46 3.57 7.72
CA GLY A 152 -10.93 2.55 8.63
C GLY A 152 -11.54 1.17 8.40
N GLY A 153 -11.71 0.80 7.14
CA GLY A 153 -12.31 -0.49 6.75
C GLY A 153 -11.41 -1.68 7.06
N HIS A 154 -10.12 -1.45 7.22
CA HIS A 154 -9.10 -2.49 7.40
C HIS A 154 -9.25 -3.62 6.38
N ARG A 155 -9.35 -3.23 5.10
CA ARG A 155 -9.29 -4.09 3.92
C ARG A 155 -8.29 -3.47 2.96
N ALA A 156 -7.32 -4.27 2.57
CA ALA A 156 -6.11 -3.81 1.91
C ALA A 156 -6.38 -2.95 0.65
N LEU A 157 -7.26 -3.37 -0.24
CA LEU A 157 -7.55 -2.61 -1.46
C LEU A 157 -8.20 -1.24 -1.16
N GLN A 158 -9.15 -1.19 -0.21
CA GLN A 158 -9.77 0.06 0.18
C GLN A 158 -8.76 1.02 0.81
N ASP A 159 -7.88 0.51 1.67
CA ASP A 159 -6.85 1.30 2.35
C ASP A 159 -5.82 1.86 1.36
N ILE A 160 -5.50 1.12 0.29
CA ILE A 160 -4.68 1.62 -0.83
C ILE A 160 -5.37 2.79 -1.54
N GLN A 161 -6.64 2.64 -1.93
CA GLN A 161 -7.39 3.68 -2.64
C GLN A 161 -7.49 4.96 -1.79
N GLU A 162 -7.71 4.84 -0.50
CA GLU A 162 -7.68 5.95 0.45
C GLU A 162 -6.29 6.58 0.55
N SER A 163 -5.22 5.77 0.48
CA SER A 163 -3.83 6.25 0.51
C SER A 163 -3.46 7.03 -0.75
N VAL A 164 -3.92 6.60 -1.93
CA VAL A 164 -3.78 7.35 -3.20
C VAL A 164 -4.49 8.70 -3.11
N ALA A 165 -5.75 8.71 -2.63
CA ALA A 165 -6.52 9.94 -2.45
C ALA A 165 -5.86 10.90 -1.44
N GLU A 166 -5.29 10.37 -0.35
CA GLU A 166 -4.56 11.15 0.64
C GLU A 166 -3.29 11.77 0.03
N LEU A 167 -2.52 11.02 -0.77
CA LEU A 167 -1.36 11.57 -1.47
C LEU A 167 -1.76 12.65 -2.50
N ALA A 168 -2.84 12.44 -3.24
CA ALA A 168 -3.36 13.43 -4.18
C ALA A 168 -3.76 14.73 -3.48
N PHE A 169 -4.38 14.63 -2.30
CA PHE A 169 -4.68 15.78 -1.45
C PHE A 169 -3.39 16.54 -1.07
N TYR A 170 -2.37 15.84 -0.51
CA TYR A 170 -1.11 16.51 -0.15
C TYR A 170 -0.40 17.10 -1.36
N ARG A 171 -0.40 16.40 -2.50
CA ARG A 171 0.17 16.92 -3.75
C ARG A 171 -0.44 18.26 -4.14
N SER A 172 -1.75 18.37 -4.09
CA SER A 172 -2.45 19.60 -4.48
C SER A 172 -2.33 20.74 -3.47
N ALA A 173 -2.17 20.41 -2.18
CA ALA A 173 -2.26 21.37 -1.09
C ALA A 173 -0.90 21.88 -0.59
N ILE A 174 0.17 21.12 -0.76
CA ILE A 174 1.49 21.41 -0.18
C ILE A 174 2.55 21.69 -1.26
N PHE A 175 2.50 20.98 -2.40
CA PHE A 175 3.52 21.10 -3.43
C PHE A 175 3.21 22.28 -4.36
N ILE A 176 4.26 23.02 -4.73
CA ILE A 176 4.14 24.12 -5.70
C ILE A 176 3.77 23.50 -7.06
N PRO A 177 2.74 24.01 -7.76
CA PRO A 177 2.40 23.52 -9.09
C PRO A 177 3.59 23.57 -10.04
N THR A 178 3.77 22.55 -10.85
CA THR A 178 4.81 22.53 -11.89
C THR A 178 4.60 23.73 -12.81
N PRO A 179 5.61 24.58 -13.07
CA PRO A 179 5.48 25.70 -13.98
C PRO A 179 5.05 25.20 -15.37
N THR A 180 3.99 25.76 -15.90
CA THR A 180 3.61 25.47 -17.30
C THR A 180 4.78 25.90 -18.21
N PRO A 181 5.27 25.04 -19.11
CA PRO A 181 6.32 25.43 -20.05
C PRO A 181 5.86 26.67 -20.82
N THR A 182 6.59 27.77 -20.70
CA THR A 182 6.34 28.96 -21.52
C THR A 182 6.57 28.55 -22.98
N PRO A 183 5.57 28.73 -23.87
CA PRO A 183 5.79 28.45 -25.29
C PRO A 183 7.00 29.25 -25.78
N ALA A 184 7.95 28.56 -26.43
CA ALA A 184 9.11 29.22 -27.00
C ALA A 184 8.64 30.34 -27.92
N THR A 185 9.03 31.58 -27.62
CA THR A 185 8.76 32.71 -28.50
C THR A 185 9.47 32.42 -29.84
N PRO A 186 8.75 32.39 -30.96
CA PRO A 186 9.43 32.22 -32.26
C PRO A 186 10.42 33.38 -32.39
N GLY A 187 11.68 33.04 -32.57
CA GLY A 187 12.73 34.02 -32.83
C GLY A 187 12.44 34.82 -34.11
N PRO A 188 12.99 36.03 -34.22
CA PRO A 188 12.76 36.90 -35.38
C PRO A 188 13.32 36.33 -36.66
#